data_7d5b301ca1fc3f131ebb30fc1bda7f0e
#
_entry.id   7d5b301ca1fc3f131ebb30fc1bda7f0e
#
_cell.length_a   1.000
_cell.length_b   1.000
_cell.length_c   1.000
_cell.angle_alpha   90.00
_cell.angle_beta   90.00
_cell.angle_gamma   90.00
#
_symmetry.space_group_name_H-M   'P 1'
#
loop_
_entity.id
_entity.type
_entity.pdbx_description
1 polymer ?
#
loop_
_entity_poly.entity_id
_entity_poly.type
_entity_poly.pdbx_seq_one_letter_code
_entity_poly.pdbx_strand_id
1 'polypeptide(L)'
;MDNAIVVEGLRKSYGKLSVLEGIDFSVRRGSVFGLLGPNGAGKTTTVRILSTLLKPDGGRISVNGHDVVKDAHKVRASIGLTGQYAAVDEYLTGEENLLMMGRLYRLSVADTRRRTAELLEQFGLVDAARRQLKTYSGGMRRRLDLAASLIASPSVIFLDEPTTGLDP
;
A
#
# COMPACT_ATOMS: atom_id res chain seq x y z
N MET A 1 -10.02 22.18 4.79
CA MET A 1 -10.24 20.78 5.24
C MET A 1 -8.96 20.03 5.02
N ASP A 2 -8.52 19.20 5.97
CA ASP A 2 -7.24 18.49 5.87
C ASP A 2 -7.45 17.14 5.13
N ASN A 3 -7.30 17.17 3.80
CA ASN A 3 -7.45 16.01 2.95
C ASN A 3 -6.10 15.30 2.78
N ALA A 4 -6.10 13.98 2.96
CA ALA A 4 -4.96 13.13 2.67
C ALA A 4 -4.81 12.86 1.16
N ILE A 5 -5.95 12.80 0.44
CA ILE A 5 -5.98 12.58 -1.01
C ILE A 5 -6.93 13.59 -1.63
N VAL A 6 -6.52 14.18 -2.76
CA VAL A 6 -7.37 15.03 -3.61
C VAL A 6 -7.18 14.57 -5.07
N VAL A 7 -8.28 14.30 -5.74
CA VAL A 7 -8.35 13.88 -7.13
C VAL A 7 -9.33 14.78 -7.86
N GLU A 8 -8.87 15.46 -8.91
CA GLU A 8 -9.65 16.37 -9.73
C GLU A 8 -9.46 16.04 -11.21
N GLY A 9 -10.55 15.63 -11.88
CA GLY A 9 -10.58 15.36 -13.30
C GLY A 9 -9.65 14.21 -13.73
N LEU A 10 -9.45 13.18 -12.90
CA LEU A 10 -8.55 12.07 -13.20
C LEU A 10 -8.96 11.31 -14.44
N ARG A 11 -8.04 11.20 -15.41
CA ARG A 11 -8.26 10.49 -16.69
C ARG A 11 -7.15 9.48 -16.94
N LYS A 12 -7.55 8.32 -17.49
CA LYS A 12 -6.61 7.27 -17.92
C LYS A 12 -7.21 6.43 -19.04
N SER A 13 -6.41 6.22 -20.08
CA SER A 13 -6.76 5.35 -21.20
C SER A 13 -5.63 4.35 -21.49
N TYR A 14 -5.98 3.21 -22.06
CA TYR A 14 -5.05 2.21 -22.57
C TYR A 14 -5.34 2.02 -24.06
N GLY A 15 -4.54 2.66 -24.91
CA GLY A 15 -4.81 2.75 -26.34
C GLY A 15 -6.14 3.44 -26.59
N LYS A 16 -7.10 2.73 -27.20
CA LYS A 16 -8.45 3.27 -27.48
C LYS A 16 -9.46 3.07 -26.34
N LEU A 17 -9.09 2.33 -25.30
CA LEU A 17 -9.98 2.05 -24.17
C LEU A 17 -9.82 3.14 -23.12
N SER A 18 -10.86 3.97 -22.93
CA SER A 18 -10.94 4.89 -21.79
C SER A 18 -11.36 4.12 -20.54
N VAL A 19 -10.57 4.24 -19.47
CA VAL A 19 -10.80 3.53 -18.20
C VAL A 19 -11.23 4.50 -17.10
N LEU A 20 -10.67 5.71 -17.09
CA LEU A 20 -11.03 6.77 -16.14
C LEU A 20 -11.35 8.04 -16.93
N GLU A 21 -12.57 8.58 -16.75
CA GLU A 21 -13.13 9.63 -17.60
C GLU A 21 -13.42 10.93 -16.85
N GLY A 22 -12.48 11.37 -16.01
CA GLY A 22 -12.63 12.61 -15.26
C GLY A 22 -13.26 12.36 -13.90
N ILE A 23 -12.59 11.54 -13.08
CA ILE A 23 -13.04 11.19 -11.72
C ILE A 23 -12.59 12.28 -10.74
N ASP A 24 -13.52 12.68 -9.85
CA ASP A 24 -13.30 13.63 -8.78
C ASP A 24 -13.66 13.02 -7.44
N PHE A 25 -12.75 13.08 -6.47
CA PHE A 25 -13.03 12.75 -5.07
C PHE A 25 -11.93 13.28 -4.14
N SER A 26 -12.24 13.32 -2.86
CA SER A 26 -11.26 13.62 -1.82
C SER A 26 -11.42 12.68 -0.63
N VAL A 27 -10.30 12.42 0.06
CA VAL A 27 -10.25 11.57 1.25
C VAL A 27 -9.67 12.37 2.41
N ARG A 28 -10.41 12.45 3.51
CA ARG A 28 -9.97 13.16 4.72
C ARG A 28 -8.89 12.36 5.45
N ARG A 29 -7.98 13.04 6.13
CA ARG A 29 -7.05 12.38 7.05
C ARG A 29 -7.79 11.62 8.15
N GLY A 30 -7.25 10.45 8.51
CA GLY A 30 -7.82 9.61 9.56
C GLY A 30 -9.14 8.92 9.19
N SER A 31 -9.57 8.96 7.93
CA SER A 31 -10.75 8.26 7.46
C SER A 31 -10.41 6.97 6.71
N VAL A 32 -11.38 6.06 6.64
CA VAL A 32 -11.36 4.90 5.74
C VAL A 32 -12.22 5.23 4.53
N PHE A 33 -11.68 5.03 3.33
CA PHE A 33 -12.37 5.29 2.07
C PHE A 33 -12.37 4.05 1.18
N GLY A 34 -13.54 3.62 0.74
CA GLY A 34 -13.72 2.46 -0.14
C GLY A 34 -14.00 2.87 -1.58
N LEU A 35 -13.17 2.39 -2.52
CA LEU A 35 -13.46 2.45 -3.95
C LEU A 35 -14.29 1.23 -4.34
N LEU A 36 -15.58 1.44 -4.61
CA LEU A 36 -16.52 0.39 -4.98
C LEU A 36 -16.87 0.47 -6.46
N GLY A 37 -17.17 -0.68 -7.05
CA GLY A 37 -17.58 -0.76 -8.46
C GLY A 37 -17.33 -2.16 -9.04
N PRO A 38 -17.88 -2.48 -10.22
CA PRO A 38 -17.68 -3.76 -10.89
C PRO A 38 -16.23 -3.98 -11.32
N ASN A 39 -15.92 -5.19 -11.75
CA ASN A 39 -14.62 -5.48 -12.37
C ASN A 39 -14.47 -4.65 -13.64
N GLY A 40 -13.28 -4.08 -13.84
CA GLY A 40 -13.01 -3.16 -14.96
C GLY A 40 -13.39 -1.70 -14.72
N ALA A 41 -14.02 -1.33 -13.59
CA ALA A 41 -14.39 0.05 -13.26
C ALA A 41 -13.19 0.98 -12.95
N GLY A 42 -11.95 0.55 -13.14
CA GLY A 42 -10.78 1.38 -12.94
C GLY A 42 -10.28 1.50 -11.49
N LYS A 43 -10.80 0.69 -10.54
CA LYS A 43 -10.39 0.72 -9.12
C LYS A 43 -8.87 0.54 -8.95
N THR A 44 -8.34 -0.57 -9.44
CA THR A 44 -6.89 -0.86 -9.40
C THR A 44 -6.07 0.17 -10.18
N THR A 45 -6.59 0.67 -11.32
CA THR A 45 -5.94 1.75 -12.08
C THR A 45 -5.83 3.02 -11.25
N THR A 46 -6.89 3.39 -10.52
CA THR A 46 -6.89 4.55 -9.61
C THR A 46 -5.87 4.36 -8.48
N VAL A 47 -5.87 3.20 -7.80
CA VAL A 47 -4.90 2.90 -6.74
C VAL A 47 -3.46 2.97 -7.27
N ARG A 48 -3.19 2.42 -8.47
CA ARG A 48 -1.85 2.47 -9.10
C ARG A 48 -1.42 3.90 -9.44
N ILE A 49 -2.33 4.79 -9.82
CA ILE A 49 -2.02 6.21 -10.05
C ILE A 49 -1.73 6.92 -8.73
N LEU A 50 -2.57 6.73 -7.72
CA LEU A 50 -2.38 7.34 -6.39
C LEU A 50 -1.08 6.88 -5.72
N SER A 51 -0.69 5.62 -5.92
CA SER A 51 0.57 5.05 -5.43
C SER A 51 1.78 5.32 -6.33
N THR A 52 1.62 6.13 -7.38
CA THR A 52 2.67 6.51 -8.34
C THR A 52 3.22 5.39 -9.22
N LEU A 53 2.56 4.23 -9.25
CA LEU A 53 2.94 3.10 -10.10
C LEU A 53 2.51 3.29 -11.56
N LEU A 54 1.59 4.22 -11.81
CA LEU A 54 1.06 4.54 -13.14
C LEU A 54 0.88 6.05 -13.26
N LYS A 55 1.25 6.62 -14.41
CA LYS A 55 1.00 8.04 -14.69
C LYS A 55 -0.44 8.24 -15.19
N PRO A 56 -1.16 9.27 -14.70
CA PRO A 56 -2.44 9.67 -15.28
C PRO A 56 -2.22 10.30 -16.66
N ASP A 57 -3.26 10.31 -17.50
CA ASP A 57 -3.27 11.02 -18.78
C ASP A 57 -3.82 12.44 -18.63
N GLY A 58 -4.53 12.74 -17.53
CA GLY A 58 -5.03 14.06 -17.20
C GLY A 58 -5.55 14.14 -15.77
N GLY A 59 -5.83 15.37 -15.34
CA GLY A 59 -6.29 15.68 -13.99
C GLY A 59 -5.20 16.18 -13.06
N ARG A 60 -5.62 16.62 -11.86
CA ARG A 60 -4.74 17.03 -10.78
C ARG A 60 -4.92 16.07 -9.62
N ILE A 61 -3.85 15.37 -9.24
CA ILE A 61 -3.91 14.33 -8.23
C ILE A 61 -2.83 14.58 -7.19
N SER A 62 -3.21 14.62 -5.92
CA SER A 62 -2.27 14.79 -4.82
C SER A 62 -2.53 13.79 -3.69
N VAL A 63 -1.45 13.33 -3.07
CA VAL A 63 -1.44 12.50 -1.87
C VAL A 63 -0.55 13.15 -0.83
N ASN A 64 -1.07 13.38 0.37
CA ASN A 64 -0.40 14.12 1.45
C ASN A 64 0.09 15.51 1.03
N GLY A 65 -0.66 16.18 0.11
CA GLY A 65 -0.28 17.50 -0.42
C GLY A 65 0.80 17.47 -1.51
N HIS A 66 1.26 16.27 -1.92
CA HIS A 66 2.27 16.10 -2.96
C HIS A 66 1.63 15.62 -4.27
N ASP A 67 1.98 16.25 -5.38
CA ASP A 67 1.54 15.85 -6.72
C ASP A 67 2.11 14.47 -7.08
N VAL A 68 1.24 13.54 -7.52
CA VAL A 68 1.64 12.14 -7.79
C VAL A 68 2.60 11.99 -8.97
N VAL A 69 2.72 13.01 -9.83
CA VAL A 69 3.65 12.99 -10.98
C VAL A 69 4.93 13.76 -10.64
N LYS A 70 4.80 15.01 -10.17
CA LYS A 70 5.93 15.92 -9.94
C LYS A 70 6.72 15.55 -8.68
N ASP A 71 6.01 15.15 -7.63
CA ASP A 71 6.58 14.81 -6.32
C ASP A 71 6.48 13.32 -5.99
N ALA A 72 6.48 12.45 -7.00
CA ALA A 72 6.26 11.00 -6.84
C ALA A 72 7.13 10.35 -5.74
N HIS A 73 8.36 10.82 -5.55
CA HIS A 73 9.25 10.31 -4.50
C HIS A 73 8.77 10.67 -3.08
N LYS A 74 8.17 11.85 -2.88
CA LYS A 74 7.59 12.27 -1.60
C LYS A 74 6.30 11.49 -1.31
N VAL A 75 5.48 11.27 -2.35
CA VAL A 75 4.30 10.40 -2.24
C VAL A 75 4.72 9.01 -1.77
N ARG A 76 5.66 8.35 -2.48
CA ARG A 76 6.13 7.00 -2.12
C ARG A 76 6.72 6.91 -0.71
N ALA A 77 7.37 7.95 -0.23
CA ALA A 77 7.91 7.99 1.14
C ALA A 77 6.82 8.09 2.22
N SER A 78 5.58 8.47 1.86
CA SER A 78 4.49 8.73 2.79
C SER A 78 3.35 7.71 2.73
N ILE A 79 3.44 6.72 1.84
CA ILE A 79 2.40 5.72 1.62
C ILE A 79 2.88 4.31 1.93
N GLY A 80 1.94 3.45 2.35
CA GLY A 80 2.04 1.99 2.32
C GLY A 80 1.13 1.43 1.23
N LEU A 81 1.56 0.38 0.58
CA LEU A 81 0.76 -0.31 -0.45
C LEU A 81 0.79 -1.80 -0.18
N THR A 82 -0.40 -2.40 -0.11
CA THR A 82 -0.58 -3.85 -0.12
C THR A 82 -1.33 -4.21 -1.39
N GLY A 83 -0.70 -4.97 -2.27
CA GLY A 83 -1.29 -5.40 -3.54
C GLY A 83 -1.82 -6.84 -3.49
N GLN A 84 -2.24 -7.35 -4.65
CA GLN A 84 -2.67 -8.76 -4.82
C GLN A 84 -1.51 -9.75 -4.59
N TYR A 85 -0.28 -9.34 -4.80
CA TYR A 85 0.92 -10.15 -4.57
C TYR A 85 1.65 -9.62 -3.34
N ALA A 86 1.94 -10.53 -2.41
CA ALA A 86 2.71 -10.19 -1.22
C ALA A 86 4.11 -9.69 -1.60
N ALA A 87 4.51 -8.55 -1.03
CA ALA A 87 5.84 -7.98 -1.25
C ALA A 87 6.93 -8.67 -0.40
N VAL A 88 6.63 -9.84 0.15
CA VAL A 88 7.48 -10.58 1.09
C VAL A 88 8.13 -11.79 0.42
N ASP A 89 9.36 -12.08 0.79
CA ASP A 89 10.15 -13.19 0.27
C ASP A 89 9.84 -14.49 1.04
N GLU A 90 9.49 -15.57 0.31
CA GLU A 90 9.11 -16.86 0.89
C GLU A 90 10.27 -17.61 1.59
N TYR A 91 11.50 -17.32 1.20
CA TYR A 91 12.69 -17.97 1.75
C TYR A 91 13.22 -17.26 3.01
N LEU A 92 12.85 -16.03 3.24
CA LEU A 92 13.15 -15.29 4.45
C LEU A 92 12.17 -15.65 5.57
N THR A 93 12.59 -15.45 6.81
CA THR A 93 11.72 -15.53 7.99
C THR A 93 10.79 -14.31 8.04
N GLY A 94 9.76 -14.36 8.88
CA GLY A 94 8.89 -13.20 9.11
C GLY A 94 9.67 -11.97 9.61
N GLU A 95 10.59 -12.19 10.55
CA GLU A 95 11.45 -11.14 11.09
C GLU A 95 12.38 -10.55 10.02
N GLU A 96 13.06 -11.41 9.23
CA GLU A 96 13.96 -10.96 8.16
C GLU A 96 13.23 -10.16 7.08
N ASN A 97 12.00 -10.54 6.72
CA ASN A 97 11.18 -9.78 5.79
C ASN A 97 10.93 -8.35 6.29
N LEU A 98 10.51 -8.18 7.55
CA LEU A 98 10.27 -6.86 8.12
C LEU A 98 11.56 -6.03 8.24
N LEU A 99 12.67 -6.67 8.65
CA LEU A 99 13.99 -6.02 8.70
C LEU A 99 14.45 -5.56 7.32
N MET A 100 14.25 -6.37 6.30
CA MET A 100 14.54 -6.03 4.90
C MET A 100 13.69 -4.82 4.45
N MET A 101 12.40 -4.85 4.70
CA MET A 101 11.49 -3.74 4.34
C MET A 101 11.89 -2.44 5.03
N GLY A 102 12.21 -2.47 6.34
CA GLY A 102 12.67 -1.28 7.04
C GLY A 102 13.92 -0.66 6.42
N ARG A 103 14.87 -1.50 5.97
CA ARG A 103 16.07 -1.04 5.24
C ARG A 103 15.73 -0.44 3.87
N LEU A 104 14.81 -1.04 3.13
CA LEU A 104 14.35 -0.52 1.84
C LEU A 104 13.69 0.86 1.99
N TYR A 105 12.96 1.08 3.08
CA TYR A 105 12.41 2.39 3.44
C TYR A 105 13.44 3.32 4.12
N ARG A 106 14.72 2.93 4.21
CA ARG A 106 15.84 3.72 4.76
C ARG A 106 15.64 4.11 6.23
N LEU A 107 14.95 3.30 7.01
CA LEU A 107 14.89 3.45 8.46
C LEU A 107 16.27 3.18 9.08
N SER A 108 16.54 3.80 10.23
CA SER A 108 17.73 3.47 11.01
C SER A 108 17.69 2.00 11.46
N VAL A 109 18.84 1.41 11.75
CA VAL A 109 18.90 0.02 12.25
C VAL A 109 18.10 -0.13 13.55
N ALA A 110 18.17 0.86 14.44
CA ALA A 110 17.45 0.86 15.70
C ALA A 110 15.94 0.95 15.47
N ASP A 111 15.47 1.89 14.63
CA ASP A 111 14.05 2.02 14.32
C ASP A 111 13.51 0.79 13.59
N THR A 112 14.28 0.24 12.65
CA THR A 112 13.89 -0.98 11.94
C THR A 112 13.65 -2.13 12.92
N ARG A 113 14.56 -2.37 13.86
CA ARG A 113 14.42 -3.42 14.86
C ARG A 113 13.24 -3.19 15.79
N ARG A 114 13.08 -1.97 16.28
CA ARG A 114 11.96 -1.58 17.15
C ARG A 114 10.62 -1.81 16.44
N ARG A 115 10.48 -1.26 15.21
CA ARG A 115 9.24 -1.41 14.43
C ARG A 115 8.95 -2.86 14.06
N THR A 116 9.97 -3.66 13.75
CA THR A 116 9.81 -5.09 13.48
C THR A 116 9.20 -5.81 14.69
N ALA A 117 9.74 -5.59 15.89
CA ALA A 117 9.21 -6.21 17.12
C ALA A 117 7.77 -5.77 17.39
N GLU A 118 7.48 -4.46 17.33
CA GLU A 118 6.13 -3.91 17.51
C GLU A 118 5.11 -4.53 16.54
N LEU A 119 5.47 -4.64 15.27
CA LEU A 119 4.56 -5.17 14.25
C LEU A 119 4.36 -6.69 14.37
N LEU A 120 5.40 -7.45 14.70
CA LEU A 120 5.26 -8.90 14.98
C LEU A 120 4.31 -9.14 16.14
N GLU A 121 4.39 -8.35 17.20
CA GLU A 121 3.48 -8.42 18.33
C GLU A 121 2.06 -8.01 17.94
N GLN A 122 1.89 -6.84 17.29
CA GLN A 122 0.59 -6.29 16.88
C GLN A 122 -0.18 -7.25 15.97
N PHE A 123 0.54 -7.96 15.08
CA PHE A 123 -0.07 -8.90 14.14
C PHE A 123 -0.12 -10.35 14.64
N GLY A 124 0.30 -10.62 15.90
CA GLY A 124 0.29 -11.95 16.50
C GLY A 124 1.17 -12.95 15.74
N LEU A 125 2.38 -12.51 15.36
CA LEU A 125 3.35 -13.31 14.58
C LEU A 125 4.65 -13.60 15.35
N VAL A 126 4.73 -13.26 16.65
CA VAL A 126 5.95 -13.43 17.47
C VAL A 126 6.44 -14.87 17.47
N ASP A 127 5.56 -15.85 17.71
CA ASP A 127 5.92 -17.27 17.77
C ASP A 127 6.39 -17.83 16.40
N ALA A 128 5.98 -17.20 15.34
CA ALA A 128 6.36 -17.58 13.96
C ALA A 128 7.49 -16.72 13.38
N ALA A 129 7.94 -15.69 14.08
CA ALA A 129 8.86 -14.67 13.57
C ALA A 129 10.13 -15.27 12.92
N ARG A 130 10.67 -16.35 13.49
CA ARG A 130 11.88 -17.02 13.01
C ARG A 130 11.66 -18.19 12.05
N ARG A 131 10.40 -18.45 11.69
CA ARG A 131 10.05 -19.46 10.69
C ARG A 131 10.09 -18.85 9.29
N GLN A 132 10.52 -19.64 8.30
CA GLN A 132 10.47 -19.21 6.90
C GLN A 132 9.02 -18.98 6.45
N LEU A 133 8.80 -17.94 5.66
CA LEU A 133 7.48 -17.53 5.22
C LEU A 133 6.75 -18.61 4.41
N LYS A 134 7.48 -19.46 3.68
CA LYS A 134 6.88 -20.61 2.97
C LYS A 134 6.09 -21.56 3.88
N THR A 135 6.38 -21.56 5.21
CA THR A 135 5.69 -22.39 6.21
C THR A 135 4.49 -21.68 6.86
N TYR A 136 4.22 -20.42 6.49
CA TYR A 136 3.09 -19.65 7.02
C TYR A 136 1.79 -20.08 6.37
N SER A 137 0.68 -20.04 7.12
CA SER A 137 -0.66 -20.15 6.54
C SER A 137 -0.96 -18.90 5.68
N GLY A 138 -1.97 -18.98 4.81
CA GLY A 138 -2.40 -17.83 4.00
C GLY A 138 -2.73 -16.61 4.85
N GLY A 139 -3.45 -16.79 5.95
CA GLY A 139 -3.76 -15.70 6.89
C GLY A 139 -2.52 -15.12 7.59
N MET A 140 -1.52 -15.94 7.93
CA MET A 140 -0.26 -15.46 8.49
C MET A 140 0.53 -14.65 7.46
N ARG A 141 0.60 -15.12 6.20
CA ARG A 141 1.26 -14.40 5.10
C ARG A 141 0.61 -13.03 4.90
N ARG A 142 -0.73 -12.98 4.90
CA ARG A 142 -1.48 -11.73 4.73
C ARG A 142 -1.22 -10.76 5.87
N ARG A 143 -1.19 -11.24 7.13
CA ARG A 143 -0.84 -10.41 8.29
C ARG A 143 0.58 -9.85 8.20
N LEU A 144 1.54 -10.65 7.75
CA LEU A 144 2.92 -10.19 7.56
C LEU A 144 3.03 -9.15 6.43
N ASP A 145 2.30 -9.33 5.32
CA ASP A 145 2.27 -8.38 4.21
C ASP A 145 1.70 -7.03 4.64
N LEU A 146 0.63 -7.04 5.45
CA LEU A 146 0.09 -5.84 6.07
C LEU A 146 1.11 -5.19 7.03
N ALA A 147 1.77 -5.99 7.87
CA ALA A 147 2.81 -5.49 8.77
C ALA A 147 3.97 -4.83 7.99
N ALA A 148 4.39 -5.45 6.89
CA ALA A 148 5.43 -4.92 6.01
C ALA A 148 5.05 -3.55 5.41
N SER A 149 3.78 -3.38 5.03
CA SER A 149 3.28 -2.10 4.51
C SER A 149 3.27 -0.98 5.56
N LEU A 150 3.27 -1.35 6.84
CA LEU A 150 3.23 -0.43 8.00
C LEU A 150 4.61 -0.11 8.59
N ILE A 151 5.68 -0.75 8.12
CA ILE A 151 7.02 -0.66 8.73
C ILE A 151 7.52 0.79 8.80
N ALA A 152 7.27 1.59 7.78
CA ALA A 152 7.67 2.98 7.70
C ALA A 152 6.67 3.97 8.33
N SER A 153 5.64 3.48 9.03
CA SER A 153 4.56 4.30 9.62
C SER A 153 3.94 5.27 8.59
N PRO A 154 3.45 4.78 7.44
CA PRO A 154 2.92 5.64 6.39
C PRO A 154 1.68 6.41 6.84
N SER A 155 1.49 7.61 6.31
CA SER A 155 0.30 8.44 6.60
C SER A 155 -0.93 8.04 5.78
N VAL A 156 -0.73 7.31 4.68
CA VAL A 156 -1.79 6.75 3.83
C VAL A 156 -1.46 5.31 3.49
N ILE A 157 -2.44 4.42 3.57
CA ILE A 157 -2.30 3.02 3.20
C ILE A 157 -3.29 2.72 2.08
N PHE A 158 -2.78 2.14 1.00
CA PHE A 158 -3.60 1.60 -0.08
C PHE A 158 -3.71 0.08 0.06
N LEU A 159 -4.94 -0.41 0.06
CA LEU A 159 -5.26 -1.83 0.09
C LEU A 159 -5.99 -2.17 -1.21
N ASP A 160 -5.35 -2.94 -2.10
CA ASP A 160 -5.97 -3.40 -3.35
C ASP A 160 -6.45 -4.84 -3.14
N GLU A 161 -7.77 -5.03 -3.11
CA GLU A 161 -8.46 -6.30 -2.84
C GLU A 161 -7.97 -7.01 -1.55
N PRO A 162 -8.07 -6.36 -0.38
CA PRO A 162 -7.46 -6.86 0.85
C PRO A 162 -8.05 -8.18 1.38
N THR A 163 -9.22 -8.59 0.88
CA THR A 163 -9.92 -9.82 1.29
C THR A 163 -9.67 -11.00 0.35
N THR A 164 -8.95 -10.81 -0.74
CA THR A 164 -8.63 -11.91 -1.67
C THR A 164 -7.78 -12.96 -0.96
N GLY A 165 -8.26 -14.22 -0.93
CA GLY A 165 -7.58 -15.34 -0.26
C GLY A 165 -7.84 -15.44 1.25
N LEU A 166 -8.76 -14.66 1.81
CA LEU A 166 -9.35 -14.93 3.12
C LEU A 166 -10.62 -15.76 2.87
N ASP A 167 -10.63 -17.00 3.38
CA ASP A 167 -11.85 -17.80 3.46
C ASP A 167 -12.88 -17.08 4.36
N PRO A 168 -14.16 -17.04 3.98
CA PRO A 168 -15.23 -16.47 4.81
C PRO A 168 -15.40 -17.23 6.12
#